data_49167fe833fd2ae6610ed5057b3b70ea
#
_entry.id   49167fe833fd2ae6610ed5057b3b70ea
#
_cell.length_a   1.000
_cell.length_b   1.000
_cell.length_c   1.000
_cell.angle_alpha   90.00
_cell.angle_beta   90.00
_cell.angle_gamma   90.00
#
_symmetry.space_group_name_H-M   'P 1'
#
loop_
_entity.id
_entity.type
_entity.pdbx_description
1 polymer ?
#
loop_
_entity_poly.entity_id
_entity_poly.type
_entity_poly.pdbx_seq_one_letter_code
_entity_poly.pdbx_strand_id
1 'polypeptide(L)'
;TIDKFNDYYVIQISTLGMDQYRDLIVKILVEEYNAKGVYERSDIKTREIEGLEQRKGFLTEPFNTDVEIIENGVKYIVDIENGQKTGFFLDQKENRAAIHKICKGRDVLDCFTHTGSFALNAGIAGAKSVLGIDVSQHAVDCATRNAELNNLQDIVKFECHNAFDVLGTWSREGKQYDVVILDPPAFTKS
;
A
#
# COMPACT_ATOMS: atom_id res chain seq x y z
N THR A 1 -5.49 -11.34 11.03
CA THR A 1 -5.16 -11.22 9.58
C THR A 1 -3.83 -11.90 9.32
N ILE A 2 -3.69 -12.51 8.15
CA ILE A 2 -2.43 -13.04 7.62
C ILE A 2 -2.35 -12.56 6.18
N ASP A 3 -1.37 -11.72 5.86
CA ASP A 3 -1.14 -11.20 4.53
C ASP A 3 0.15 -11.79 3.95
N LYS A 4 0.09 -12.19 2.69
CA LYS A 4 1.21 -12.79 1.97
C LYS A 4 1.79 -11.80 0.98
N PHE A 5 3.08 -11.51 1.12
CA PHE A 5 3.88 -10.70 0.22
C PHE A 5 5.01 -11.56 -0.37
N ASN A 6 4.82 -12.09 -1.57
CA ASN A 6 5.71 -13.08 -2.18
C ASN A 6 5.85 -14.32 -1.26
N ASP A 7 7.05 -14.64 -0.77
CA ASP A 7 7.31 -15.76 0.15
C ASP A 7 7.35 -15.33 1.63
N TYR A 8 7.02 -14.07 1.91
CA TYR A 8 6.98 -13.51 3.26
C TYR A 8 5.54 -13.31 3.74
N TYR A 9 5.33 -13.46 5.02
CA TYR A 9 4.01 -13.33 5.62
C TYR A 9 4.02 -12.28 6.73
N VAL A 10 2.97 -11.49 6.77
CA VAL A 10 2.73 -10.55 7.86
C VAL A 10 1.50 -11.00 8.62
N ILE A 11 1.66 -11.21 9.93
CA ILE A 11 0.52 -11.55 10.78
C ILE A 11 0.14 -10.36 11.65
N GLN A 12 -1.17 -10.18 11.83
CA GLN A 12 -1.73 -9.21 12.76
C GLN A 12 -2.78 -9.90 13.62
N ILE A 13 -2.52 -10.00 14.91
CA ILE A 13 -3.34 -10.66 15.91
C ILE A 13 -3.93 -9.59 16.82
N SER A 14 -5.25 -9.47 16.87
CA SER A 14 -5.96 -8.45 17.64
C SER A 14 -6.64 -8.97 18.90
N THR A 15 -6.88 -10.29 19.02
CA THR A 15 -7.66 -10.88 20.11
C THR A 15 -6.85 -11.84 20.96
N LEU A 16 -7.18 -11.90 22.26
CA LEU A 16 -6.54 -12.80 23.22
C LEU A 16 -6.65 -14.28 22.80
N GLY A 17 -7.81 -14.69 22.28
CA GLY A 17 -8.04 -16.07 21.82
C GLY A 17 -7.10 -16.47 20.69
N MET A 18 -6.82 -15.58 19.72
CA MET A 18 -5.90 -15.86 18.63
C MET A 18 -4.43 -15.71 19.04
N ASP A 19 -4.13 -14.88 20.02
CA ASP A 19 -2.76 -14.66 20.50
C ASP A 19 -2.13 -15.95 21.05
N GLN A 20 -2.95 -16.84 21.63
CA GLN A 20 -2.51 -18.14 22.14
C GLN A 20 -2.02 -19.08 21.03
N TYR A 21 -2.47 -18.89 19.80
CA TYR A 21 -2.11 -19.72 18.65
C TYR A 21 -0.99 -19.10 17.78
N ARG A 22 -0.41 -17.98 18.21
CA ARG A 22 0.62 -17.27 17.43
C ARG A 22 1.75 -18.18 16.97
N ASP A 23 2.35 -18.92 17.88
CA ASP A 23 3.49 -19.78 17.57
C ASP A 23 3.09 -20.98 16.69
N LEU A 24 1.87 -21.49 16.84
CA LEU A 24 1.31 -22.51 15.97
C LEU A 24 1.07 -21.96 14.56
N ILE A 25 0.56 -20.73 14.45
CA ILE A 25 0.36 -20.06 13.13
C ILE A 25 1.70 -19.91 12.43
N VAL A 26 2.73 -19.41 13.11
CA VAL A 26 4.08 -19.26 12.55
C VAL A 26 4.64 -20.61 12.08
N LYS A 27 4.50 -21.66 12.90
CA LYS A 27 4.93 -23.02 12.54
C LYS A 27 4.24 -23.50 11.25
N ILE A 28 2.92 -23.36 11.16
CA ILE A 28 2.15 -23.73 9.96
C ILE A 28 2.63 -22.94 8.73
N LEU A 29 2.84 -21.62 8.85
CA LEU A 29 3.31 -20.80 7.74
C LEU A 29 4.68 -21.26 7.23
N VAL A 30 5.58 -21.64 8.12
CA VAL A 30 6.92 -22.12 7.75
C VAL A 30 6.87 -23.53 7.18
N GLU A 31 6.19 -24.48 7.85
CA GLU A 31 6.24 -25.89 7.50
C GLU A 31 5.33 -26.25 6.32
N GLU A 32 4.12 -25.66 6.26
CA GLU A 32 3.11 -26.04 5.24
C GLU A 32 3.05 -25.05 4.07
N TYR A 33 3.36 -23.77 4.31
CA TYR A 33 3.30 -22.72 3.28
C TYR A 33 4.69 -22.26 2.80
N ASN A 34 5.76 -22.88 3.30
CA ASN A 34 7.15 -22.59 2.93
C ASN A 34 7.51 -21.08 3.08
N ALA A 35 7.00 -20.44 4.14
CA ALA A 35 7.33 -19.05 4.42
C ALA A 35 8.84 -18.86 4.58
N LYS A 36 9.43 -17.95 3.82
CA LYS A 36 10.83 -17.54 3.99
C LYS A 36 11.02 -16.65 5.21
N GLY A 37 9.96 -15.98 5.64
CA GLY A 37 9.95 -15.16 6.83
C GLY A 37 8.54 -14.76 7.23
N VAL A 38 8.37 -14.55 8.53
CA VAL A 38 7.12 -14.10 9.15
C VAL A 38 7.42 -12.88 10.01
N TYR A 39 6.65 -11.81 9.81
CA TYR A 39 6.73 -10.57 10.57
C TYR A 39 5.40 -10.30 11.28
N GLU A 40 5.45 -9.83 12.52
CA GLU A 40 4.26 -9.43 13.28
C GLU A 40 4.02 -7.92 13.21
N ARG A 41 2.80 -7.52 12.84
CA ARG A 41 2.28 -6.15 12.85
C ARG A 41 1.04 -6.05 13.75
N SER A 42 1.20 -6.51 14.99
CA SER A 42 0.18 -6.43 16.04
C SER A 42 0.32 -5.13 16.87
N ASP A 43 0.89 -4.09 16.28
CA ASP A 43 1.05 -2.73 16.81
C ASP A 43 -0.24 -1.91 16.66
N ILE A 44 -1.37 -2.47 17.11
CA ILE A 44 -2.72 -1.91 16.97
C ILE A 44 -3.41 -1.71 18.33
N LYS A 45 -4.12 -0.60 18.48
CA LYS A 45 -4.80 -0.23 19.73
C LYS A 45 -5.88 -1.21 20.19
N THR A 46 -6.48 -1.96 19.26
CA THR A 46 -7.49 -2.97 19.59
C THR A 46 -6.96 -4.06 20.50
N ARG A 47 -5.65 -4.34 20.52
CA ARG A 47 -5.03 -5.30 21.43
C ARG A 47 -5.12 -4.85 22.89
N GLU A 48 -4.99 -3.54 23.13
CA GLU A 48 -5.06 -2.96 24.48
C GLU A 48 -6.45 -3.17 25.11
N ILE A 49 -7.51 -3.15 24.28
CA ILE A 49 -8.88 -3.44 24.73
C ILE A 49 -9.02 -4.89 25.21
N GLU A 50 -8.27 -5.81 24.62
CA GLU A 50 -8.22 -7.23 25.00
C GLU A 50 -7.19 -7.50 26.14
N GLY A 51 -6.57 -6.45 26.69
CA GLY A 51 -5.54 -6.58 27.72
C GLY A 51 -4.19 -7.11 27.21
N LEU A 52 -3.94 -7.00 25.91
CA LEU A 52 -2.70 -7.45 25.27
C LEU A 52 -1.77 -6.27 24.98
N GLU A 53 -0.47 -6.50 25.10
CA GLU A 53 0.55 -5.55 24.67
C GLU A 53 0.62 -5.48 23.15
N GLN A 54 0.92 -4.29 22.60
CA GLN A 54 1.26 -4.14 21.20
C GLN A 54 2.57 -4.87 20.89
N ARG A 55 2.62 -5.53 19.70
CA ARG A 55 3.80 -6.28 19.25
C ARG A 55 4.12 -5.98 17.82
N LYS A 56 5.41 -5.83 17.53
CA LYS A 56 5.95 -5.64 16.18
C LYS A 56 7.33 -6.27 16.11
N GLY A 57 7.60 -7.05 15.07
CA GLY A 57 8.93 -7.64 14.89
C GLY A 57 8.94 -8.97 14.15
N PHE A 58 10.15 -9.50 13.98
CA PHE A 58 10.36 -10.77 13.32
C PHE A 58 9.91 -11.94 14.21
N LEU A 59 9.22 -12.91 13.62
CA LEU A 59 8.83 -14.17 14.24
C LEU A 59 9.64 -15.36 13.70
N THR A 60 10.49 -15.09 12.72
CA THR A 60 11.51 -16.00 12.16
C THR A 60 12.85 -15.27 12.19
N GLU A 61 13.89 -15.86 11.58
CA GLU A 61 15.14 -15.14 11.37
C GLU A 61 14.90 -13.81 10.61
N PRO A 62 15.63 -12.75 10.94
CA PRO A 62 15.49 -11.44 10.29
C PRO A 62 15.71 -11.51 8.78
N PHE A 63 14.91 -10.75 8.03
CA PHE A 63 15.00 -10.63 6.58
C PHE A 63 14.82 -9.16 6.14
N ASN A 64 15.05 -8.88 4.85
CA ASN A 64 14.79 -7.56 4.29
C ASN A 64 13.29 -7.30 4.25
N THR A 65 12.81 -6.28 4.98
CA THR A 65 11.41 -5.92 5.09
C THR A 65 10.86 -5.13 3.89
N ASP A 66 11.74 -4.65 3.00
CA ASP A 66 11.37 -4.15 1.66
C ASP A 66 11.18 -5.37 0.72
N VAL A 67 9.95 -5.79 0.52
CA VAL A 67 9.60 -6.98 -0.26
C VAL A 67 9.00 -6.61 -1.60
N GLU A 68 9.58 -7.12 -2.69
CA GLU A 68 8.99 -6.97 -4.03
C GLU A 68 7.79 -7.89 -4.21
N ILE A 69 6.67 -7.33 -4.69
CA ILE A 69 5.47 -8.06 -5.09
C ILE A 69 5.05 -7.68 -6.51
N ILE A 70 4.21 -8.52 -7.11
CA ILE A 70 3.57 -8.23 -8.40
C ILE A 70 2.06 -8.35 -8.23
N GLU A 71 1.35 -7.29 -8.56
CA GLU A 71 -0.11 -7.28 -8.60
C GLU A 71 -0.60 -6.60 -9.88
N ASN A 72 -1.54 -7.24 -10.60
CA ASN A 72 -2.08 -6.72 -11.87
C ASN A 72 -1.00 -6.39 -12.93
N GLY A 73 0.16 -7.08 -12.89
CA GLY A 73 1.31 -6.80 -13.76
C GLY A 73 2.18 -5.63 -13.32
N VAL A 74 1.85 -4.98 -12.22
CA VAL A 74 2.64 -3.89 -11.62
C VAL A 74 3.51 -4.45 -10.50
N LYS A 75 4.77 -4.06 -10.47
CA LYS A 75 5.73 -4.38 -9.40
C LYS A 75 5.67 -3.30 -8.31
N TYR A 76 5.75 -3.72 -7.06
CA TYR A 76 5.82 -2.83 -5.91
C TYR A 76 6.88 -3.30 -4.94
N ILE A 77 7.58 -2.36 -4.33
CA ILE A 77 8.30 -2.59 -3.08
C ILE A 77 7.34 -2.29 -1.93
N VAL A 78 7.06 -3.28 -1.13
CA VAL A 78 6.21 -3.19 0.06
C VAL A 78 7.10 -3.12 1.29
N ASP A 79 7.01 -2.04 2.05
CA ASP A 79 7.65 -1.91 3.35
C ASP A 79 6.78 -2.60 4.41
N ILE A 80 7.12 -3.84 4.73
CA ILE A 80 6.40 -4.63 5.74
C ILE A 80 6.53 -4.01 7.12
N GLU A 81 7.70 -3.46 7.43
CA GLU A 81 7.99 -2.94 8.76
C GLU A 81 7.31 -1.60 9.03
N ASN A 82 7.44 -0.61 8.13
CA ASN A 82 7.01 0.76 8.39
C ASN A 82 5.81 1.19 7.55
N GLY A 83 5.40 0.38 6.57
CA GLY A 83 4.24 0.65 5.74
C GLY A 83 2.93 0.68 6.54
N GLN A 84 1.91 1.32 5.98
CA GLN A 84 0.58 1.36 6.59
C GLN A 84 -0.05 -0.04 6.64
N LYS A 85 -0.90 -0.31 7.64
CA LYS A 85 -1.48 -1.62 7.91
C LYS A 85 -0.36 -2.68 8.04
N THR A 86 -0.38 -3.66 7.17
CA THR A 86 0.62 -4.74 7.04
C THR A 86 1.68 -4.44 5.97
N GLY A 87 1.65 -3.25 5.36
CA GLY A 87 2.57 -2.79 4.31
C GLY A 87 1.89 -2.40 3.00
N PHE A 88 0.75 -3.03 2.65
CA PHE A 88 0.03 -2.78 1.41
C PHE A 88 -1.48 -3.02 1.56
N PHE A 89 -2.29 -2.35 0.73
CA PHE A 89 -3.75 -2.46 0.73
C PHE A 89 -4.22 -3.53 -0.25
N LEU A 90 -4.08 -4.81 0.11
CA LEU A 90 -4.43 -5.96 -0.75
C LEU A 90 -5.91 -6.00 -1.14
N ASP A 91 -6.79 -5.48 -0.28
CA ASP A 91 -8.24 -5.39 -0.50
C ASP A 91 -8.64 -4.51 -1.70
N GLN A 92 -7.76 -3.58 -2.14
CA GLN A 92 -8.01 -2.68 -3.27
C GLN A 92 -7.59 -3.26 -4.63
N LYS A 93 -7.12 -4.49 -4.71
CA LYS A 93 -6.60 -5.13 -5.94
C LYS A 93 -7.56 -5.01 -7.13
N GLU A 94 -8.82 -5.36 -6.93
CA GLU A 94 -9.83 -5.34 -8.00
C GLU A 94 -10.19 -3.91 -8.41
N ASN A 95 -10.21 -2.97 -7.46
CA ASN A 95 -10.43 -1.55 -7.74
C ASN A 95 -9.29 -0.97 -8.57
N ARG A 96 -8.03 -1.34 -8.26
CA ARG A 96 -6.87 -0.96 -9.07
C ARG A 96 -6.93 -1.52 -10.49
N ALA A 97 -7.38 -2.77 -10.66
CA ALA A 97 -7.57 -3.35 -11.98
C ALA A 97 -8.72 -2.67 -12.76
N ALA A 98 -9.78 -2.26 -12.08
CA ALA A 98 -10.96 -1.67 -12.71
C ALA A 98 -10.67 -0.36 -13.43
N ILE A 99 -9.72 0.46 -12.93
CA ILE A 99 -9.38 1.74 -13.57
C ILE A 99 -8.68 1.60 -14.92
N HIS A 100 -8.12 0.43 -15.24
CA HIS A 100 -7.46 0.20 -16.54
C HIS A 100 -8.37 0.55 -17.72
N LYS A 101 -9.68 0.32 -17.59
CA LYS A 101 -10.66 0.54 -18.66
C LYS A 101 -10.86 2.01 -19.00
N ILE A 102 -10.55 2.91 -18.06
CA ILE A 102 -10.84 4.33 -18.17
C ILE A 102 -9.60 5.22 -18.28
N CYS A 103 -8.39 4.68 -18.08
CA CYS A 103 -7.17 5.49 -18.00
C CYS A 103 -6.41 5.59 -19.34
N LYS A 104 -6.64 4.69 -20.29
CA LYS A 104 -5.87 4.64 -21.55
C LYS A 104 -5.94 5.97 -22.32
N GLY A 105 -4.77 6.56 -22.61
CA GLY A 105 -4.61 7.80 -23.37
C GLY A 105 -5.09 9.06 -22.64
N ARG A 106 -5.34 8.99 -21.35
CA ARG A 106 -5.92 10.06 -20.52
C ARG A 106 -4.90 10.69 -19.59
N ASP A 107 -5.17 11.94 -19.23
CA ASP A 107 -4.47 12.64 -18.16
C ASP A 107 -5.16 12.30 -16.82
N VAL A 108 -4.41 11.70 -15.87
CA VAL A 108 -4.95 11.12 -14.63
C VAL A 108 -4.37 11.84 -13.41
N LEU A 109 -5.24 12.14 -12.45
CA LEU A 109 -4.85 12.58 -11.09
C LEU A 109 -5.23 11.52 -10.08
N ASP A 110 -4.26 11.08 -9.28
CA ASP A 110 -4.46 10.14 -8.16
C ASP A 110 -4.21 10.86 -6.84
N CYS A 111 -5.28 11.17 -6.10
CA CYS A 111 -5.22 11.82 -4.80
C CYS A 111 -5.14 10.78 -3.69
N PHE A 112 -4.32 11.05 -2.66
CA PHE A 112 -4.01 10.10 -1.59
C PHE A 112 -3.31 8.84 -2.12
N THR A 113 -2.37 9.08 -3.03
CA THR A 113 -1.75 8.03 -3.84
C THR A 113 -0.96 6.99 -3.04
N HIS A 114 -0.60 7.30 -1.77
CA HIS A 114 0.19 6.47 -0.90
C HIS A 114 1.48 6.00 -1.62
N THR A 115 1.70 4.71 -1.78
CA THR A 115 2.86 4.15 -2.51
C THR A 115 2.66 4.09 -4.03
N GLY A 116 1.72 4.85 -4.57
CA GLY A 116 1.49 5.00 -6.01
C GLY A 116 0.65 3.91 -6.64
N SER A 117 -0.07 3.11 -5.87
CA SER A 117 -0.65 1.88 -6.37
C SER A 117 -1.73 2.08 -7.45
N PHE A 118 -2.60 3.07 -7.33
CA PHE A 118 -3.56 3.44 -8.38
C PHE A 118 -2.87 4.14 -9.55
N ALA A 119 -1.98 5.10 -9.26
CA ALA A 119 -1.25 5.83 -10.29
C ALA A 119 -0.45 4.91 -11.22
N LEU A 120 0.22 3.90 -10.66
CA LEU A 120 1.00 2.91 -11.43
C LEU A 120 0.09 2.01 -12.27
N ASN A 121 -1.08 1.61 -11.76
CA ASN A 121 -2.08 0.88 -12.54
C ASN A 121 -2.61 1.73 -13.71
N ALA A 122 -2.82 3.04 -13.51
CA ALA A 122 -3.17 3.95 -14.61
C ALA A 122 -2.05 4.02 -15.64
N GLY A 123 -0.78 4.10 -15.21
CA GLY A 123 0.39 4.10 -16.09
C GLY A 123 0.49 2.85 -16.94
N ILE A 124 0.41 1.65 -16.33
CA ILE A 124 0.42 0.35 -17.04
C ILE A 124 -0.76 0.24 -18.03
N ALA A 125 -1.92 0.80 -17.69
CA ALA A 125 -3.08 0.85 -18.59
C ALA A 125 -2.87 1.74 -19.82
N GLY A 126 -1.76 2.46 -19.90
CA GLY A 126 -1.42 3.34 -21.02
C GLY A 126 -2.01 4.74 -20.87
N ALA A 127 -2.10 5.28 -19.67
CA ALA A 127 -2.39 6.69 -19.45
C ALA A 127 -1.39 7.57 -20.21
N LYS A 128 -1.83 8.75 -20.66
CA LYS A 128 -0.97 9.75 -21.33
C LYS A 128 -0.04 10.42 -20.32
N SER A 129 -0.57 10.79 -19.17
CA SER A 129 0.18 11.28 -18.00
C SER A 129 -0.56 10.92 -16.72
N VAL A 130 0.18 10.76 -15.64
CA VAL A 130 -0.37 10.51 -14.30
C VAL A 130 0.36 11.39 -13.29
N LEU A 131 -0.40 12.11 -12.48
CA LEU A 131 0.09 12.79 -11.29
C LEU A 131 -0.50 12.14 -10.05
N GLY A 132 0.33 11.54 -9.20
CA GLY A 132 -0.04 11.08 -7.88
C GLY A 132 0.34 12.10 -6.81
N ILE A 133 -0.55 12.37 -5.86
CA ILE A 133 -0.27 13.27 -4.75
C ILE A 133 -0.55 12.60 -3.41
N ASP A 134 0.34 12.86 -2.44
CA ASP A 134 0.18 12.44 -1.05
C ASP A 134 0.78 13.49 -0.11
N VAL A 135 0.28 13.54 1.12
CA VAL A 135 0.81 14.46 2.14
C VAL A 135 2.13 13.96 2.74
N SER A 136 2.41 12.69 2.62
CA SER A 136 3.60 12.04 3.17
C SER A 136 4.73 12.01 2.15
N GLN A 137 5.83 12.72 2.42
CA GLN A 137 7.03 12.66 1.58
C GLN A 137 7.57 11.23 1.46
N HIS A 138 7.57 10.46 2.55
CA HIS A 138 7.98 9.06 2.53
C HIS A 138 7.15 8.21 1.56
N ALA A 139 5.82 8.42 1.53
CA ALA A 139 4.94 7.72 0.58
C ALA A 139 5.26 8.12 -0.87
N VAL A 140 5.49 9.41 -1.13
CA VAL A 140 5.90 9.94 -2.44
C VAL A 140 7.23 9.35 -2.90
N ASP A 141 8.21 9.23 -2.00
CA ASP A 141 9.51 8.62 -2.31
C ASP A 141 9.36 7.12 -2.65
N CYS A 142 8.52 6.39 -1.89
CA CYS A 142 8.20 5.00 -2.20
C CYS A 142 7.47 4.85 -3.54
N ALA A 143 6.50 5.72 -3.83
CA ALA A 143 5.76 5.73 -5.09
C ALA A 143 6.69 6.01 -6.28
N THR A 144 7.63 6.93 -6.12
CA THR A 144 8.63 7.26 -7.15
C THR A 144 9.53 6.06 -7.45
N ARG A 145 10.05 5.39 -6.41
CA ARG A 145 10.82 4.13 -6.59
C ARG A 145 10.01 3.05 -7.30
N ASN A 146 8.73 2.94 -6.98
CA ASN A 146 7.83 1.99 -7.64
C ASN A 146 7.60 2.35 -9.12
N ALA A 147 7.53 3.65 -9.48
CA ALA A 147 7.45 4.07 -10.88
C ALA A 147 8.72 3.67 -11.67
N GLU A 148 9.89 3.90 -11.10
CA GLU A 148 11.18 3.51 -11.69
C GLU A 148 11.27 1.99 -11.88
N LEU A 149 10.85 1.19 -10.88
CA LEU A 149 10.82 -0.27 -10.93
C LEU A 149 9.97 -0.81 -12.09
N ASN A 150 8.96 -0.05 -12.52
CA ASN A 150 8.05 -0.39 -13.61
C ASN A 150 8.39 0.31 -14.93
N ASN A 151 9.47 1.10 -15.01
CA ASN A 151 9.83 1.94 -16.15
C ASN A 151 8.71 2.94 -16.53
N LEU A 152 7.99 3.46 -15.55
CA LEU A 152 6.88 4.40 -15.72
C LEU A 152 7.23 5.84 -15.32
N GLN A 153 8.47 6.09 -14.88
CA GLN A 153 8.91 7.39 -14.36
C GLN A 153 8.77 8.56 -15.35
N ASP A 154 8.60 8.29 -16.65
CA ASP A 154 8.43 9.35 -17.66
C ASP A 154 6.99 9.85 -17.73
N ILE A 155 6.01 9.00 -17.44
CA ILE A 155 4.57 9.30 -17.54
C ILE A 155 3.86 9.39 -16.20
N VAL A 156 4.39 8.74 -15.14
CA VAL A 156 3.84 8.76 -13.77
C VAL A 156 4.77 9.58 -12.88
N LYS A 157 4.25 10.66 -12.35
CA LYS A 157 4.96 11.57 -11.44
C LYS A 157 4.26 11.62 -10.10
N PHE A 158 5.04 11.91 -9.06
CA PHE A 158 4.52 12.04 -7.71
C PHE A 158 4.96 13.35 -7.07
N GLU A 159 4.06 13.98 -6.33
CA GLU A 159 4.32 15.25 -5.65
C GLU A 159 3.77 15.20 -4.22
N CYS A 160 4.51 15.79 -3.28
CA CYS A 160 4.10 15.89 -1.88
C CYS A 160 3.16 17.09 -1.69
N HIS A 161 1.86 16.82 -1.65
CA HIS A 161 0.82 17.82 -1.47
C HIS A 161 -0.31 17.32 -0.58
N ASN A 162 -0.88 18.24 0.21
CA ASN A 162 -2.17 18.00 0.83
C ASN A 162 -3.28 18.22 -0.22
N ALA A 163 -4.01 17.15 -0.57
CA ALA A 163 -5.06 17.19 -1.59
C ALA A 163 -6.13 18.26 -1.29
N PHE A 164 -6.52 18.46 -0.02
CA PHE A 164 -7.51 19.46 0.36
C PHE A 164 -7.07 20.89 0.07
N ASP A 165 -5.76 21.17 0.19
CA ASP A 165 -5.22 22.50 -0.04
C ASP A 165 -5.05 22.79 -1.52
N VAL A 166 -4.52 21.80 -2.29
CA VAL A 166 -4.16 22.06 -3.69
C VAL A 166 -5.31 21.95 -4.66
N LEU A 167 -6.31 21.07 -4.43
CA LEU A 167 -7.42 20.87 -5.36
C LEU A 167 -8.24 22.15 -5.57
N GLY A 168 -8.50 22.90 -4.48
CA GLY A 168 -9.19 24.19 -4.57
C GLY A 168 -8.40 25.24 -5.35
N THR A 169 -7.09 25.24 -5.25
CA THR A 169 -6.19 26.13 -5.98
C THR A 169 -6.13 25.73 -7.45
N TRP A 170 -5.90 24.48 -7.76
CA TRP A 170 -5.83 23.95 -9.13
C TRP A 170 -7.14 24.13 -9.90
N SER A 171 -8.30 24.00 -9.21
CA SER A 171 -9.59 24.28 -9.81
C SER A 171 -9.71 25.75 -10.25
N ARG A 172 -9.25 26.69 -9.41
CA ARG A 172 -9.24 28.14 -9.75
C ARG A 172 -8.26 28.48 -10.88
N GLU A 173 -7.16 27.76 -10.97
CA GLU A 173 -6.17 27.85 -12.05
C GLU A 173 -6.63 27.21 -13.36
N GLY A 174 -7.76 26.51 -13.34
CA GLY A 174 -8.31 25.83 -14.52
C GLY A 174 -7.58 24.55 -14.90
N LYS A 175 -6.84 23.91 -13.96
CA LYS A 175 -6.23 22.58 -14.19
C LYS A 175 -7.34 21.54 -14.39
N GLN A 176 -7.16 20.69 -15.40
CA GLN A 176 -8.13 19.67 -15.77
C GLN A 176 -7.43 18.31 -15.90
N TYR A 177 -8.15 17.27 -15.52
CA TYR A 177 -7.76 15.88 -15.69
C TYR A 177 -8.94 15.12 -16.28
N ASP A 178 -8.66 14.12 -17.13
CA ASP A 178 -9.71 13.28 -17.71
C ASP A 178 -10.26 12.28 -16.70
N VAL A 179 -9.39 11.84 -15.75
CA VAL A 179 -9.72 10.90 -14.68
C VAL A 179 -9.16 11.43 -13.36
N VAL A 180 -10.00 11.44 -12.34
CA VAL A 180 -9.58 11.75 -10.96
C VAL A 180 -9.91 10.57 -10.07
N ILE A 181 -8.89 10.04 -9.38
CA ILE A 181 -9.01 8.96 -8.40
C ILE A 181 -8.96 9.58 -7.01
N LEU A 182 -9.95 9.25 -6.18
CA LEU A 182 -10.07 9.73 -4.81
C LEU A 182 -10.28 8.52 -3.89
N ASP A 183 -9.23 8.13 -3.18
CA ASP A 183 -9.28 7.06 -2.16
C ASP A 183 -8.75 7.59 -0.81
N PRO A 184 -9.50 8.54 -0.18
CA PRO A 184 -9.06 9.18 1.04
C PRO A 184 -9.08 8.21 2.23
N PRO A 185 -8.21 8.42 3.25
CA PRO A 185 -8.33 7.71 4.51
C PRO A 185 -9.64 8.04 5.22
N ALA A 186 -10.09 7.15 6.12
CA ALA A 186 -11.26 7.42 6.93
C ALA A 186 -11.00 8.60 7.88
N PHE A 187 -11.74 9.70 7.72
CA PHE A 187 -11.61 10.91 8.55
C PHE A 187 -12.51 10.90 9.78
N THR A 188 -13.35 9.90 9.96
CA THR A 188 -14.21 9.76 11.15
C THR A 188 -13.37 9.44 12.37
N LYS A 189 -13.29 10.37 13.30
CA LYS A 189 -12.86 10.09 14.68
C LYS A 189 -14.03 9.42 15.38
N SER A 190 -13.87 8.15 15.77
CA SER A 190 -14.77 7.48 16.70
C SER A 190 -14.62 8.07 18.10
#